data_e89db11ab9d62e097e83c2774fa278f8
#
_entry.id   e89db11ab9d62e097e83c2774fa278f8
#
_cell.length_a   1.000
_cell.length_b   1.000
_cell.length_c   1.000
_cell.angle_alpha   90.00
_cell.angle_beta   90.00
_cell.angle_gamma   90.00
#
_symmetry.space_group_name_H-M   'P 1'
#
loop_
_entity.id
_entity.type
_entity.pdbx_description
1 polymer ?
#
loop_
_entity_poly.entity_id
_entity_poly.type
_entity_poly.pdbx_seq_one_letter_code
_entity_poly.pdbx_strand_id
1 'polypeptide(L)'
;MKYLIFAGLFCVSSLAMADGHDELGLEKRQPDAPMTVTSVVLGQEMTSISAEGGMEGYGQVYVTYDLTYNTARTGGTVDGQGRGFTKEGAASGRFQGFWELQDGVVVMRNVVNIDNGTMNLDVIKFDPLTRDLVVQAYVLK
;
A
#
# COMPACT_ATOMS: atom_id res chain seq x y z
N MET A 1 65.29 -8.46 18.88
CA MET A 1 63.94 -9.02 18.73
C MET A 1 62.99 -7.87 18.58
N LYS A 2 62.49 -7.67 17.38
CA LYS A 2 61.49 -6.62 17.09
C LYS A 2 60.15 -7.29 16.93
N TYR A 3 59.23 -7.06 17.83
CA TYR A 3 57.86 -7.50 17.70
C TYR A 3 57.11 -6.47 16.89
N LEU A 4 56.65 -6.89 15.67
CA LEU A 4 55.78 -6.12 14.84
C LEU A 4 54.35 -6.38 15.30
N ILE A 5 53.70 -5.38 15.88
CA ILE A 5 52.27 -5.42 16.20
C ILE A 5 51.52 -4.95 14.96
N PHE A 6 50.86 -5.88 14.29
CA PHE A 6 49.89 -5.55 13.24
C PHE A 6 48.57 -5.17 13.88
N ALA A 7 48.28 -3.86 13.90
CA ALA A 7 46.99 -3.38 14.26
C ALA A 7 46.04 -3.55 13.04
N GLY A 8 45.23 -4.59 13.09
CA GLY A 8 44.18 -4.81 12.11
C GLY A 8 43.08 -3.79 12.28
N LEU A 9 43.01 -2.87 11.33
CA LEU A 9 41.91 -1.91 11.23
C LEU A 9 40.67 -2.66 10.74
N PHE A 10 39.77 -3.01 11.64
CA PHE A 10 38.44 -3.53 11.32
C PHE A 10 37.60 -2.36 10.80
N CYS A 11 37.52 -2.19 9.49
CA CYS A 11 36.47 -1.38 8.89
C CYS A 11 35.14 -2.10 9.05
N VAL A 12 34.40 -1.72 10.07
CA VAL A 12 33.00 -2.07 10.17
C VAL A 12 32.26 -1.18 9.16
N SER A 13 32.07 -1.69 7.96
CA SER A 13 31.13 -1.10 7.02
C SER A 13 29.73 -1.30 7.62
N SER A 14 29.23 -0.28 8.29
CA SER A 14 27.81 -0.19 8.59
C SER A 14 27.07 -0.15 7.24
N LEU A 15 26.51 -1.29 6.86
CA LEU A 15 25.46 -1.31 5.86
C LEU A 15 24.32 -0.50 6.44
N ALA A 16 24.26 0.78 6.07
CA ALA A 16 23.06 1.55 6.23
C ALA A 16 22.00 0.80 5.42
N MET A 17 21.10 0.09 6.12
CA MET A 17 19.84 -0.32 5.54
C MET A 17 19.20 0.97 5.08
N ALA A 18 19.23 1.24 3.80
CA ALA A 18 18.38 2.26 3.22
C ALA A 18 16.96 1.83 3.55
N ASP A 19 16.33 2.53 4.48
CA ASP A 19 14.90 2.42 4.71
C ASP A 19 14.24 2.47 3.34
N GLY A 20 13.33 1.50 3.09
CA GLY A 20 12.69 1.33 1.79
C GLY A 20 12.15 2.64 1.30
N HIS A 21 13.02 3.40 0.67
CA HIS A 21 12.68 4.66 0.10
C HIS A 21 11.73 4.35 -1.01
N ASP A 22 10.62 4.97 -0.89
CA ASP A 22 9.91 5.58 -1.94
C ASP A 22 10.67 5.46 -3.29
N GLU A 23 10.63 4.26 -3.89
CA GLU A 23 11.22 3.99 -5.20
C GLU A 23 10.67 4.94 -6.28
N LEU A 24 9.59 5.66 -5.97
CA LEU A 24 8.87 6.54 -6.86
C LEU A 24 9.23 8.01 -6.67
N GLY A 25 10.00 8.37 -5.63
CA GLY A 25 10.35 9.76 -5.32
C GLY A 25 9.15 10.64 -4.98
N LEU A 26 8.04 10.04 -4.55
CA LEU A 26 6.82 10.74 -4.18
C LEU A 26 6.75 10.99 -2.67
N GLU A 27 6.16 12.10 -2.30
CA GLU A 27 5.88 12.43 -0.90
C GLU A 27 4.71 11.61 -0.38
N LYS A 28 4.83 11.07 0.83
CA LYS A 28 3.70 10.43 1.50
C LYS A 28 2.64 11.46 1.88
N ARG A 29 1.39 11.14 1.60
CA ARG A 29 0.23 11.95 2.02
C ARG A 29 0.04 11.88 3.53
N GLN A 30 0.27 10.72 4.11
CA GLN A 30 0.07 10.40 5.51
C GLN A 30 0.87 9.15 5.90
N PRO A 31 0.96 8.80 7.18
CA PRO A 31 1.52 7.53 7.62
C PRO A 31 0.79 6.33 7.00
N ASP A 32 1.49 5.20 6.89
CA ASP A 32 0.90 3.95 6.43
C ASP A 32 -0.31 3.60 7.28
N ALA A 33 -1.40 3.23 6.64
CA ALA A 33 -2.66 2.91 7.29
C ALA A 33 -2.93 1.41 7.27
N PRO A 34 -2.79 0.69 8.40
CA PRO A 34 -3.26 -0.68 8.51
C PRO A 34 -4.79 -0.69 8.53
N MET A 35 -5.37 -1.59 7.72
CA MET A 35 -6.81 -1.73 7.58
C MET A 35 -7.23 -3.12 8.01
N THR A 36 -8.45 -3.24 8.52
CA THR A 36 -9.08 -4.51 8.83
C THR A 36 -9.89 -4.98 7.63
N VAL A 37 -9.57 -6.13 7.06
CA VAL A 37 -10.35 -6.73 5.99
C VAL A 37 -11.63 -7.31 6.55
N THR A 38 -12.76 -6.82 6.06
CA THR A 38 -14.10 -7.20 6.53
C THR A 38 -14.74 -8.26 5.65
N SER A 39 -14.34 -8.33 4.37
CA SER A 39 -14.90 -9.28 3.41
C SER A 39 -13.93 -9.55 2.27
N VAL A 40 -13.86 -10.80 1.85
CA VAL A 40 -13.22 -11.23 0.60
C VAL A 40 -14.22 -12.10 -0.14
N VAL A 41 -14.69 -11.62 -1.28
CA VAL A 41 -15.67 -12.35 -2.13
C VAL A 41 -14.96 -12.80 -3.40
N LEU A 42 -14.76 -14.10 -3.53
CA LEU A 42 -14.14 -14.70 -4.71
C LEU A 42 -15.20 -14.96 -5.78
N GLY A 43 -15.05 -14.29 -6.92
CA GLY A 43 -15.83 -14.57 -8.11
C GLY A 43 -14.99 -15.26 -9.18
N GLN A 44 -15.62 -15.66 -10.26
CA GLN A 44 -14.92 -16.31 -11.38
C GLN A 44 -14.08 -15.31 -12.18
N GLU A 45 -14.58 -14.10 -12.33
CA GLU A 45 -13.93 -13.05 -13.14
C GLU A 45 -13.36 -11.91 -12.27
N MET A 46 -13.81 -11.81 -11.03
CA MET A 46 -13.45 -10.71 -10.15
C MET A 46 -13.46 -11.14 -8.68
N THR A 47 -12.54 -10.60 -7.91
CA THR A 47 -12.53 -10.68 -6.45
C THR A 47 -12.81 -9.32 -5.87
N SER A 48 -13.73 -9.22 -4.90
CA SER A 48 -13.97 -8.00 -4.14
C SER A 48 -13.39 -8.13 -2.74
N ILE A 49 -12.56 -7.17 -2.35
CA ILE A 49 -11.97 -7.06 -1.01
C ILE A 49 -12.50 -5.79 -0.37
N SER A 50 -13.16 -5.92 0.77
CA SER A 50 -13.61 -4.78 1.55
C SER A 50 -12.79 -4.66 2.83
N ALA A 51 -12.44 -3.43 3.20
CA ALA A 51 -11.64 -3.14 4.39
C ALA A 51 -12.09 -1.85 5.05
N GLU A 52 -11.75 -1.70 6.32
CA GLU A 52 -12.01 -0.49 7.09
C GLU A 52 -10.87 -0.18 8.05
N GLY A 53 -10.71 1.07 8.39
CA GLY A 53 -9.71 1.52 9.36
C GLY A 53 -9.57 3.03 9.43
N GLY A 54 -8.78 3.49 10.38
CA GLY A 54 -8.44 4.89 10.52
C GLY A 54 -7.34 5.31 9.54
N MET A 55 -7.54 6.43 8.87
CA MET A 55 -6.52 7.06 8.03
C MET A 55 -6.39 8.53 8.43
N GLU A 56 -5.18 8.96 8.74
CA GLU A 56 -4.92 10.34 9.10
C GLU A 56 -5.37 11.29 7.98
N GLY A 57 -6.11 12.32 8.34
CA GLY A 57 -6.70 13.27 7.38
C GLY A 57 -8.05 12.86 6.80
N TYR A 58 -8.39 11.56 6.80
CA TYR A 58 -9.66 11.06 6.25
C TYR A 58 -10.59 10.47 7.30
N GLY A 59 -10.10 10.24 8.52
CA GLY A 59 -10.90 9.68 9.62
C GLY A 59 -11.12 8.19 9.51
N GLN A 60 -12.36 7.74 9.77
CA GLN A 60 -12.76 6.34 9.60
C GLN A 60 -13.04 6.07 8.12
N VAL A 61 -12.28 5.19 7.52
CA VAL A 61 -12.35 4.88 6.09
C VAL A 61 -12.96 3.50 5.88
N TYR A 62 -13.84 3.43 4.90
CA TYR A 62 -14.39 2.20 4.34
C TYR A 62 -14.01 2.15 2.87
N VAL A 63 -13.50 1.02 2.41
CA VAL A 63 -12.99 0.87 1.05
C VAL A 63 -13.35 -0.50 0.48
N THR A 64 -13.63 -0.54 -0.82
CA THR A 64 -13.79 -1.79 -1.57
C THR A 64 -12.92 -1.76 -2.81
N TYR A 65 -12.15 -2.83 -2.98
CA TYR A 65 -11.28 -3.08 -4.12
C TYR A 65 -11.88 -4.22 -4.96
N ASP A 66 -12.11 -3.97 -6.24
CA ASP A 66 -12.57 -4.96 -7.20
C ASP A 66 -11.41 -5.32 -8.14
N LEU A 67 -10.93 -6.55 -8.02
CA LEU A 67 -9.78 -7.08 -8.74
C LEU A 67 -10.23 -8.03 -9.84
N THR A 68 -9.94 -7.70 -11.10
CA THR A 68 -10.11 -8.63 -12.22
C THR A 68 -8.88 -9.51 -12.38
N TYR A 69 -9.00 -10.60 -13.14
CA TYR A 69 -7.90 -11.52 -13.34
C TYR A 69 -7.36 -11.46 -14.77
N ASN A 70 -6.03 -11.51 -14.90
CA ASN A 70 -5.39 -11.90 -16.15
C ASN A 70 -5.51 -13.42 -16.36
N THR A 71 -5.07 -13.92 -17.53
CA THR A 71 -5.16 -15.35 -17.86
C THR A 71 -4.46 -16.25 -16.85
N ALA A 72 -3.31 -15.83 -16.33
CA ALA A 72 -2.54 -16.59 -15.35
C ALA A 72 -3.06 -16.46 -13.91
N ARG A 73 -4.01 -15.56 -13.65
CA ARG A 73 -4.57 -15.23 -12.33
C ARG A 73 -3.52 -14.72 -11.33
N THR A 74 -2.47 -14.10 -11.83
CA THR A 74 -1.37 -13.53 -11.04
C THR A 74 -1.39 -12.01 -11.01
N GLY A 75 -2.37 -11.39 -11.65
CA GLY A 75 -2.54 -9.96 -11.75
C GLY A 75 -3.80 -9.60 -12.52
N GLY A 76 -4.02 -8.32 -12.69
CA GLY A 76 -5.16 -7.78 -13.43
C GLY A 76 -5.39 -6.32 -13.10
N THR A 77 -6.59 -5.84 -13.37
CA THR A 77 -7.00 -4.47 -13.06
C THR A 77 -7.62 -4.35 -11.68
N VAL A 78 -7.60 -3.15 -11.15
CA VAL A 78 -8.28 -2.78 -9.91
C VAL A 78 -9.19 -1.59 -10.19
N ASP A 79 -10.41 -1.68 -9.73
CA ASP A 79 -11.36 -0.59 -9.61
C ASP A 79 -11.87 -0.53 -8.19
N GLY A 80 -12.31 0.64 -7.75
CA GLY A 80 -12.96 0.70 -6.46
C GLY A 80 -13.25 2.12 -5.99
N GLN A 81 -13.71 2.17 -4.76
CA GLN A 81 -14.06 3.41 -4.08
C GLN A 81 -13.83 3.30 -2.59
N GLY A 82 -13.59 4.46 -1.98
CA GLY A 82 -13.49 4.60 -0.53
C GLY A 82 -14.21 5.83 -0.05
N ARG A 83 -14.58 5.83 1.22
CA ARG A 83 -15.15 6.97 1.93
C ARG A 83 -14.52 7.10 3.30
N GLY A 84 -14.16 8.32 3.64
CA GLY A 84 -13.67 8.67 4.96
C GLY A 84 -14.66 9.56 5.69
N PHE A 85 -14.82 9.34 6.98
CA PHE A 85 -15.75 10.08 7.82
C PHE A 85 -15.02 10.69 9.01
N THR A 86 -15.18 11.99 9.19
CA THR A 86 -14.74 12.74 10.36
C THR A 86 -15.93 13.46 10.98
N LYS A 87 -15.71 14.11 12.12
CA LYS A 87 -16.78 14.95 12.74
C LYS A 87 -17.17 16.14 11.88
N GLU A 88 -16.28 16.61 11.00
CA GLU A 88 -16.51 17.75 10.13
C GLU A 88 -17.20 17.36 8.81
N GLY A 89 -17.27 16.09 8.47
CA GLY A 89 -17.90 15.62 7.24
C GLY A 89 -17.31 14.36 6.66
N ALA A 90 -17.52 14.16 5.36
CA ALA A 90 -17.07 12.99 4.63
C ALA A 90 -16.25 13.37 3.41
N ALA A 91 -15.27 12.51 3.07
CA ALA A 91 -14.54 12.55 1.81
C ALA A 91 -14.82 11.27 1.02
N SER A 92 -14.80 11.36 -0.31
CA SER A 92 -14.98 10.23 -1.20
C SER A 92 -13.82 10.15 -2.18
N GLY A 93 -13.34 8.95 -2.43
CA GLY A 93 -12.33 8.66 -3.43
C GLY A 93 -12.78 7.56 -4.37
N ARG A 94 -12.41 7.68 -5.64
CA ARG A 94 -12.54 6.61 -6.64
C ARG A 94 -11.17 6.32 -7.19
N PHE A 95 -10.88 5.06 -7.48
CA PHE A 95 -9.57 4.68 -7.95
C PHE A 95 -9.61 3.60 -9.02
N GLN A 96 -8.54 3.59 -9.79
CA GLN A 96 -8.25 2.58 -10.81
C GLN A 96 -6.76 2.28 -10.79
N GLY A 97 -6.42 1.05 -11.10
CA GLY A 97 -5.04 0.63 -11.18
C GLY A 97 -4.88 -0.83 -11.56
N PHE A 98 -3.79 -1.39 -11.09
CA PHE A 98 -3.39 -2.76 -11.39
C PHE A 98 -2.93 -3.46 -10.12
N TRP A 99 -3.08 -4.77 -10.11
CA TRP A 99 -2.57 -5.61 -9.05
C TRP A 99 -1.71 -6.74 -9.61
N GLU A 100 -0.82 -7.23 -8.80
CA GLU A 100 0.01 -8.40 -9.08
C GLU A 100 0.30 -9.17 -7.80
N LEU A 101 0.60 -10.46 -7.93
CA LEU A 101 1.14 -11.25 -6.84
C LEU A 101 2.66 -11.07 -6.79
N GLN A 102 3.16 -10.69 -5.62
CA GLN A 102 4.59 -10.63 -5.32
C GLN A 102 4.85 -11.47 -4.08
N ASP A 103 5.51 -12.60 -4.25
CA ASP A 103 5.81 -13.54 -3.16
C ASP A 103 4.58 -13.91 -2.31
N GLY A 104 3.45 -14.13 -2.97
CA GLY A 104 2.18 -14.49 -2.33
C GLY A 104 1.40 -13.31 -1.74
N VAL A 105 1.91 -12.10 -1.83
CA VAL A 105 1.23 -10.87 -1.41
C VAL A 105 0.58 -10.20 -2.62
N VAL A 106 -0.67 -9.80 -2.48
CA VAL A 106 -1.37 -8.98 -3.48
C VAL A 106 -0.90 -7.54 -3.34
N VAL A 107 -0.26 -7.01 -4.37
CA VAL A 107 0.18 -5.61 -4.41
C VAL A 107 -0.65 -4.87 -5.44
N MET A 108 -1.39 -3.87 -4.98
CA MET A 108 -2.19 -2.98 -5.84
C MET A 108 -1.51 -1.61 -5.94
N ARG A 109 -1.53 -1.02 -7.13
CA ARG A 109 -1.08 0.36 -7.36
C ARG A 109 -2.20 1.11 -8.07
N ASN A 110 -2.81 2.03 -7.36
CA ASN A 110 -4.03 2.72 -7.79
C ASN A 110 -3.84 4.23 -7.82
N VAL A 111 -4.34 4.86 -8.87
CA VAL A 111 -4.52 6.32 -8.89
C VAL A 111 -5.88 6.61 -8.27
N VAL A 112 -5.88 7.43 -7.24
CA VAL A 112 -7.07 7.79 -6.46
C VAL A 112 -7.42 9.25 -6.72
N ASN A 113 -8.66 9.50 -7.16
CA ASN A 113 -9.24 10.82 -7.26
C ASN A 113 -10.15 11.07 -6.06
N ILE A 114 -9.86 12.12 -5.32
CA ILE A 114 -10.62 12.51 -4.13
C ILE A 114 -11.52 13.69 -4.47
N ASP A 115 -12.69 13.73 -3.88
CA ASP A 115 -13.73 14.73 -4.19
C ASP A 115 -13.36 16.18 -3.83
N ASN A 116 -12.29 16.39 -3.06
CA ASN A 116 -11.71 17.72 -2.81
C ASN A 116 -10.72 18.18 -3.90
N GLY A 117 -10.56 17.41 -4.97
CA GLY A 117 -9.67 17.72 -6.10
C GLY A 117 -8.22 17.26 -5.94
N THR A 118 -7.88 16.60 -4.83
CA THR A 118 -6.56 16.00 -4.66
C THR A 118 -6.48 14.60 -5.30
N MET A 119 -5.26 14.18 -5.61
CA MET A 119 -5.00 12.86 -6.19
C MET A 119 -3.87 12.18 -5.43
N ASN A 120 -4.05 10.89 -5.21
CA ASN A 120 -3.01 10.05 -4.62
C ASN A 120 -2.63 8.92 -5.57
N LEU A 121 -1.40 8.44 -5.41
CA LEU A 121 -1.01 7.09 -5.79
C LEU A 121 -1.02 6.25 -4.51
N ASP A 122 -1.89 5.26 -4.46
CA ASP A 122 -1.95 4.32 -3.35
C ASP A 122 -1.26 3.02 -3.73
N VAL A 123 -0.34 2.57 -2.87
CA VAL A 123 0.22 1.23 -2.91
C VAL A 123 -0.40 0.45 -1.78
N ILE A 124 -1.15 -0.59 -2.13
CA ILE A 124 -1.86 -1.42 -1.16
C ILE A 124 -1.24 -2.82 -1.16
N LYS A 125 -0.92 -3.32 0.00
CA LYS A 125 -0.40 -4.67 0.19
C LYS A 125 -1.39 -5.48 1.02
N PHE A 126 -1.87 -6.57 0.43
CA PHE A 126 -2.78 -7.50 1.09
C PHE A 126 -2.16 -8.89 1.13
N ASP A 127 -1.97 -9.41 2.34
CA ASP A 127 -1.51 -10.78 2.57
C ASP A 127 -2.73 -11.70 2.76
N PRO A 128 -3.03 -12.60 1.80
CA PRO A 128 -4.18 -13.49 1.92
C PRO A 128 -4.09 -14.51 3.05
N LEU A 129 -2.89 -14.81 3.53
CA LEU A 129 -2.70 -15.77 4.62
C LEU A 129 -3.04 -15.18 5.99
N THR A 130 -2.64 -13.95 6.24
CA THR A 130 -2.86 -13.25 7.51
C THR A 130 -4.07 -12.34 7.48
N ARG A 131 -4.53 -11.95 6.28
CA ARG A 131 -5.54 -10.93 6.02
C ARG A 131 -5.08 -9.51 6.38
N ASP A 132 -3.78 -9.31 6.58
CA ASP A 132 -3.24 -7.98 6.78
C ASP A 132 -3.36 -7.17 5.48
N LEU A 133 -3.86 -5.96 5.61
CA LEU A 133 -3.94 -5.00 4.51
C LEU A 133 -3.40 -3.65 4.98
N VAL A 134 -2.46 -3.11 4.22
CA VAL A 134 -1.84 -1.81 4.52
C VAL A 134 -1.95 -0.92 3.30
N VAL A 135 -2.37 0.32 3.51
CA VAL A 135 -2.44 1.37 2.48
C VAL A 135 -1.30 2.35 2.67
N GLN A 136 -0.51 2.54 1.62
CA GLN A 136 0.52 3.58 1.53
C GLN A 136 0.07 4.61 0.50
N ALA A 137 -0.25 5.81 0.94
CA ALA A 137 -0.74 6.88 0.08
C ALA A 137 0.34 7.92 -0.21
N TYR A 138 0.56 8.18 -1.50
CA TYR A 138 1.53 9.16 -1.99
C TYR A 138 0.82 10.30 -2.71
N VAL A 139 1.38 11.50 -2.63
CA VAL A 139 0.82 12.70 -3.24
C VAL A 139 1.11 12.73 -4.74
N LEU A 140 0.06 12.79 -5.57
CA LEU A 140 0.14 13.12 -7.00
C LEU A 140 -0.27 14.57 -7.27
N LYS A 141 -1.26 15.05 -6.53
CA LYS A 141 -1.76 16.42 -6.68
C LYS A 141 -2.37 16.94 -5.38
#